data_fec915979cf98d0c3c02f294d18204b5
#
_entry.id   fec915979cf98d0c3c02f294d18204b5
#
_cell.length_a   1.000
_cell.length_b   1.000
_cell.length_c   1.000
_cell.angle_alpha   90.00
_cell.angle_beta   90.00
_cell.angle_gamma   90.00
#
_symmetry.space_group_name_H-M   'P 1'
#
loop_
_entity.id
_entity.type
_entity.pdbx_description
1 polymer ?
#
loop_
_entity_poly.entity_id
_entity_poly.type
_entity_poly.pdbx_seq_one_letter_code
_entity_poly.pdbx_strand_id
1 'polypeptide(L)'
;MATKSGTQTPRKGGPEEGPLFQSSTSTRHTLDRIFAVLVFVATIIGLIVLAILLVDIAWDGLPRLSWAFLTSFSSVIPANTGIYPALLGSLWLLALTGIISVPLGIGAATYLEEYAPDNWLTRLIEINISNLAGVPSIIYGLLGLGIFVNLLGPITGGQSIVSGALTLSLLILPVIIIATREAFRTIPGALREGGYALGATRWEVIKAHLLPMAIPGALTGTILALSRAIGETAPLIVVGAATYITFAPDSPLSSYSALPIQIYSWVSQPQPAFQIAAAAGIVVLMVVLLLANSVAIWLRNKYQRRA
;
A
#
# COMPACT_ATOMS: atom_id res chain seq x y z
N MET A 1 -20.72 -75.11 -44.71
CA MET A 1 -22.17 -75.34 -44.68
C MET A 1 -22.79 -74.36 -43.68
N ALA A 2 -23.67 -73.49 -44.21
CA ALA A 2 -24.64 -72.60 -43.47
C ALA A 2 -24.14 -71.49 -42.59
N THR A 3 -24.08 -70.33 -43.20
CA THR A 3 -24.18 -68.97 -42.68
C THR A 3 -25.54 -68.77 -41.99
N LYS A 4 -25.53 -68.15 -40.78
CA LYS A 4 -26.71 -67.48 -40.17
C LYS A 4 -26.48 -66.01 -40.10
N SER A 5 -27.18 -65.28 -40.96
CA SER A 5 -27.36 -63.84 -40.91
C SER A 5 -28.19 -63.46 -39.68
N GLY A 6 -27.61 -62.67 -38.79
CA GLY A 6 -28.35 -62.03 -37.69
C GLY A 6 -28.84 -60.67 -38.12
N THR A 7 -30.12 -60.54 -38.33
CA THR A 7 -30.86 -59.29 -38.54
C THR A 7 -30.73 -58.34 -37.34
N GLN A 8 -30.04 -57.26 -37.59
CA GLN A 8 -30.03 -56.12 -36.61
C GLN A 8 -31.36 -55.34 -36.72
N THR A 9 -32.13 -55.37 -35.67
CA THR A 9 -33.28 -54.50 -35.51
C THR A 9 -32.81 -53.04 -35.23
N PRO A 10 -33.39 -52.03 -35.89
CA PRO A 10 -33.04 -50.64 -35.61
C PRO A 10 -33.51 -50.27 -34.19
N ARG A 11 -32.56 -49.79 -33.37
CA ARG A 11 -32.86 -49.19 -32.08
C ARG A 11 -33.70 -47.94 -32.33
N LYS A 12 -34.95 -47.93 -31.81
CA LYS A 12 -35.82 -46.77 -31.71
C LYS A 12 -35.15 -45.64 -30.93
N GLY A 13 -35.29 -44.44 -31.45
CA GLY A 13 -34.73 -43.22 -30.97
C GLY A 13 -34.91 -42.97 -29.46
N GLY A 14 -33.84 -42.61 -28.86
CA GLY A 14 -33.86 -41.93 -27.57
C GLY A 14 -34.57 -40.56 -27.67
N PRO A 15 -35.01 -39.99 -26.60
CA PRO A 15 -35.68 -38.69 -26.61
C PRO A 15 -34.79 -37.64 -27.27
N GLU A 16 -35.36 -36.95 -28.27
CA GLU A 16 -34.72 -35.79 -28.91
C GLU A 16 -34.39 -34.77 -27.79
N GLU A 17 -33.09 -34.62 -27.49
CA GLU A 17 -32.62 -33.51 -26.68
C GLU A 17 -32.91 -32.23 -27.47
N GLY A 18 -34.04 -31.60 -27.13
CA GLY A 18 -34.36 -30.29 -27.66
C GLY A 18 -33.25 -29.29 -27.38
N PRO A 19 -33.09 -28.25 -28.20
CA PRO A 19 -32.00 -27.28 -28.06
C PRO A 19 -32.18 -26.41 -26.83
N LEU A 20 -31.92 -26.96 -25.63
CA LEU A 20 -32.00 -26.23 -24.36
C LEU A 20 -30.86 -25.24 -24.17
N PHE A 21 -29.84 -25.24 -25.03
CA PHE A 21 -28.72 -24.28 -24.99
C PHE A 21 -28.29 -23.86 -26.39
N GLN A 22 -29.12 -23.10 -27.09
CA GLN A 22 -28.60 -22.23 -28.14
C GLN A 22 -27.81 -21.11 -27.47
N SER A 23 -26.55 -21.35 -27.19
CA SER A 23 -25.64 -20.29 -26.77
C SER A 23 -25.51 -19.32 -27.94
N SER A 24 -26.06 -18.12 -27.79
CA SER A 24 -25.84 -17.00 -28.71
C SER A 24 -24.38 -16.50 -28.54
N THR A 25 -23.45 -17.35 -28.97
CA THR A 25 -22.00 -17.13 -28.87
C THR A 25 -21.59 -15.89 -29.66
N SER A 26 -22.21 -15.61 -30.80
CA SER A 26 -21.92 -14.42 -31.62
C SER A 26 -22.19 -13.11 -30.89
N THR A 27 -23.37 -12.97 -30.24
CA THR A 27 -23.74 -11.76 -29.50
C THR A 27 -22.86 -11.56 -28.26
N ARG A 28 -22.49 -12.64 -27.58
CA ARG A 28 -21.59 -12.59 -26.43
C ARG A 28 -20.17 -12.14 -26.84
N HIS A 29 -19.61 -12.69 -27.89
CA HIS A 29 -18.31 -12.27 -28.42
C HIS A 29 -18.30 -10.81 -28.88
N THR A 30 -19.41 -10.32 -29.43
CA THR A 30 -19.51 -8.89 -29.81
C THR A 30 -19.56 -7.97 -28.56
N LEU A 31 -20.35 -8.36 -27.55
CA LEU A 31 -20.41 -7.64 -26.28
C LEU A 31 -19.07 -7.66 -25.55
N ASP A 32 -18.39 -8.80 -25.50
CA ASP A 32 -17.06 -8.94 -24.89
C ASP A 32 -16.02 -8.04 -25.59
N ARG A 33 -16.08 -7.97 -26.94
CA ARG A 33 -15.19 -7.10 -27.70
C ARG A 33 -15.49 -5.61 -27.46
N ILE A 34 -16.77 -5.22 -27.43
CA ILE A 34 -17.17 -3.84 -27.12
C ILE A 34 -16.71 -3.48 -25.71
N PHE A 35 -16.93 -4.36 -24.73
CA PHE A 35 -16.49 -4.14 -23.36
C PHE A 35 -14.97 -4.02 -23.27
N ALA A 36 -14.22 -4.92 -23.94
CA ALA A 36 -12.76 -4.84 -23.97
C ALA A 36 -12.25 -3.54 -24.58
N VAL A 37 -12.88 -3.05 -25.67
CA VAL A 37 -12.52 -1.78 -26.28
C VAL A 37 -12.84 -0.60 -25.36
N LEU A 38 -14.01 -0.60 -24.70
CA LEU A 38 -14.38 0.46 -23.75
C LEU A 38 -13.40 0.53 -22.57
N VAL A 39 -13.06 -0.62 -21.97
CA VAL A 39 -12.08 -0.69 -20.88
C VAL A 39 -10.69 -0.22 -21.34
N PHE A 40 -10.27 -0.65 -22.53
CA PHE A 40 -9.00 -0.22 -23.11
C PHE A 40 -8.95 1.31 -23.32
N VAL A 41 -10.00 1.88 -23.93
CA VAL A 41 -10.11 3.34 -24.15
C VAL A 41 -10.14 4.09 -22.83
N ALA A 42 -10.91 3.63 -21.84
CA ALA A 42 -10.93 4.25 -20.50
C ALA A 42 -9.54 4.23 -19.84
N THR A 43 -8.81 3.13 -19.96
CA THR A 43 -7.43 3.02 -19.46
C THR A 43 -6.49 4.00 -20.13
N ILE A 44 -6.56 4.11 -21.47
CA ILE A 44 -5.73 5.04 -22.24
C ILE A 44 -6.06 6.49 -21.88
N ILE A 45 -7.33 6.84 -21.73
CA ILE A 45 -7.73 8.19 -21.29
C ILE A 45 -7.12 8.50 -19.91
N GLY A 46 -7.21 7.57 -18.95
CA GLY A 46 -6.60 7.73 -17.64
C GLY A 46 -5.07 7.96 -17.70
N LEU A 47 -4.38 7.18 -18.54
CA LEU A 47 -2.93 7.35 -18.76
C LEU A 47 -2.57 8.68 -19.42
N ILE A 48 -3.35 9.13 -20.39
CA ILE A 48 -3.14 10.43 -21.06
C ILE A 48 -3.34 11.57 -20.06
N VAL A 49 -4.41 11.56 -19.27
CA VAL A 49 -4.67 12.58 -18.24
C VAL A 49 -3.53 12.60 -17.22
N LEU A 50 -3.10 11.43 -16.75
CA LEU A 50 -1.96 11.34 -15.84
C LEU A 50 -0.69 11.92 -16.46
N ALA A 51 -0.40 11.58 -17.72
CA ALA A 51 0.79 12.08 -18.41
C ALA A 51 0.75 13.62 -18.56
N ILE A 52 -0.41 14.19 -18.92
CA ILE A 52 -0.60 15.63 -19.03
C ILE A 52 -0.35 16.30 -17.67
N LEU A 53 -0.93 15.78 -16.59
CA LEU A 53 -0.72 16.31 -15.23
C LEU A 53 0.74 16.25 -14.80
N LEU A 54 1.44 15.15 -15.10
CA LEU A 54 2.85 15.01 -14.76
C LEU A 54 3.73 15.98 -15.55
N VAL A 55 3.43 16.19 -16.84
CA VAL A 55 4.16 17.14 -17.67
C VAL A 55 3.93 18.58 -17.20
N ASP A 56 2.70 18.93 -16.87
CA ASP A 56 2.32 20.26 -16.37
C ASP A 56 3.05 20.57 -15.05
N ILE A 57 2.97 19.65 -14.07
CA ILE A 57 3.68 19.78 -12.80
C ILE A 57 5.20 19.86 -13.00
N ALA A 58 5.75 19.07 -13.90
CA ALA A 58 7.17 19.10 -14.19
C ALA A 58 7.58 20.42 -14.87
N TRP A 59 6.77 20.92 -15.79
CA TRP A 59 7.03 22.18 -16.50
C TRP A 59 7.10 23.37 -15.53
N ASP A 60 6.16 23.45 -14.59
CA ASP A 60 6.11 24.53 -13.61
C ASP A 60 7.10 24.31 -12.45
N GLY A 61 7.31 23.07 -12.01
CA GLY A 61 8.10 22.77 -10.85
C GLY A 61 9.60 22.68 -11.07
N LEU A 62 10.07 22.13 -12.20
CA LEU A 62 11.50 21.93 -12.46
C LEU A 62 12.35 23.21 -12.45
N PRO A 63 11.89 24.36 -13.02
CA PRO A 63 12.66 25.60 -12.98
C PRO A 63 12.88 26.13 -11.55
N ARG A 64 11.97 25.80 -10.62
CA ARG A 64 12.06 26.21 -9.20
C ARG A 64 13.01 25.33 -8.39
N LEU A 65 13.26 24.10 -8.83
CA LEU A 65 14.17 23.17 -8.15
C LEU A 65 15.59 23.71 -8.19
N SER A 66 16.05 24.18 -7.05
CA SER A 66 17.41 24.64 -6.80
C SER A 66 17.91 24.04 -5.50
N TRP A 67 19.23 24.04 -5.29
CA TRP A 67 19.80 23.61 -4.02
C TRP A 67 19.26 24.45 -2.86
N ALA A 68 19.09 25.76 -3.09
CA ALA A 68 18.49 26.67 -2.10
C ALA A 68 17.06 26.24 -1.74
N PHE A 69 16.21 25.86 -2.69
CA PHE A 69 14.85 25.37 -2.41
C PHE A 69 14.84 24.10 -1.54
N LEU A 70 15.79 23.19 -1.78
CA LEU A 70 15.88 21.94 -1.02
C LEU A 70 16.41 22.10 0.39
N THR A 71 17.22 23.15 0.65
CA THR A 71 17.92 23.35 1.92
C THR A 71 17.40 24.52 2.74
N SER A 72 16.50 25.34 2.18
CA SER A 72 15.91 26.47 2.89
C SER A 72 14.69 26.06 3.71
N PHE A 73 14.38 26.88 4.71
CA PHE A 73 13.18 26.74 5.54
C PHE A 73 11.95 27.34 4.84
N SER A 74 10.76 27.00 5.36
CA SER A 74 9.51 27.58 4.90
C SER A 74 9.51 29.08 5.17
N SER A 75 9.07 29.89 4.19
CA SER A 75 9.01 31.35 4.28
C SER A 75 7.66 31.85 3.78
N VAL A 76 7.20 32.96 4.34
CA VAL A 76 6.02 33.71 3.86
C VAL A 76 6.28 34.44 2.55
N ILE A 77 7.55 34.58 2.18
CA ILE A 77 7.97 35.16 0.89
C ILE A 77 8.21 33.98 -0.07
N PRO A 78 7.42 33.86 -1.17
CA PRO A 78 7.51 32.74 -2.09
C PRO A 78 8.91 32.50 -2.69
N ALA A 79 9.62 33.61 -2.99
CA ALA A 79 10.98 33.54 -3.54
C ALA A 79 11.99 32.84 -2.62
N ASN A 80 11.83 32.99 -1.29
CA ASN A 80 12.74 32.49 -0.27
C ASN A 80 12.25 31.16 0.37
N THR A 81 11.04 30.71 0.00
CA THR A 81 10.48 29.50 0.62
C THR A 81 11.22 28.26 0.15
N GLY A 82 11.53 27.37 1.08
CA GLY A 82 12.15 26.06 0.85
C GLY A 82 11.36 24.92 1.46
N ILE A 83 11.80 23.69 1.19
CA ILE A 83 11.07 22.46 1.52
C ILE A 83 11.79 21.62 2.59
N TYR A 84 12.93 22.06 3.07
CA TYR A 84 13.83 21.29 3.94
C TYR A 84 13.16 20.68 5.19
N PRO A 85 12.39 21.42 6.01
CA PRO A 85 11.76 20.85 7.20
C PRO A 85 10.73 19.78 6.87
N ALA A 86 9.94 19.98 5.79
CA ALA A 86 8.93 19.03 5.36
C ALA A 86 9.57 17.76 4.77
N LEU A 87 10.69 17.89 4.08
CA LEU A 87 11.48 16.77 3.57
C LEU A 87 12.00 15.91 4.73
N LEU A 88 12.66 16.52 5.70
CA LEU A 88 13.16 15.80 6.88
C LEU A 88 12.03 15.16 7.69
N GLY A 89 10.93 15.89 7.92
CA GLY A 89 9.79 15.34 8.63
C GLY A 89 9.17 14.12 7.91
N SER A 90 9.05 14.18 6.58
CA SER A 90 8.58 13.03 5.79
C SER A 90 9.53 11.84 5.88
N LEU A 91 10.83 12.05 5.86
CA LEU A 91 11.82 10.98 6.01
C LEU A 91 11.76 10.34 7.41
N TRP A 92 11.65 11.14 8.47
CA TRP A 92 11.44 10.65 9.82
C TRP A 92 10.15 9.84 9.96
N LEU A 93 9.02 10.37 9.43
CA LEU A 93 7.73 9.67 9.44
C LEU A 93 7.83 8.33 8.72
N LEU A 94 8.42 8.30 7.51
CA LEU A 94 8.57 7.07 6.75
C LEU A 94 9.41 6.03 7.48
N ALA A 95 10.55 6.45 8.03
CA ALA A 95 11.46 5.58 8.76
C ALA A 95 10.79 4.98 10.00
N LEU A 96 10.18 5.81 10.85
CA LEU A 96 9.52 5.35 12.07
C LEU A 96 8.27 4.51 11.78
N THR A 97 7.45 4.92 10.82
CA THR A 97 6.29 4.14 10.39
C THR A 97 6.73 2.75 9.90
N GLY A 98 7.78 2.67 9.08
CA GLY A 98 8.33 1.40 8.62
C GLY A 98 8.88 0.54 9.75
N ILE A 99 9.68 1.12 10.65
CA ILE A 99 10.28 0.40 11.79
C ILE A 99 9.20 -0.17 12.72
N ILE A 100 8.07 0.53 12.89
CA ILE A 100 6.98 0.10 13.76
C ILE A 100 6.07 -0.90 13.04
N SER A 101 5.56 -0.54 11.85
CA SER A 101 4.49 -1.28 11.19
C SER A 101 4.96 -2.58 10.54
N VAL A 102 6.19 -2.63 10.02
CA VAL A 102 6.67 -3.82 9.29
C VAL A 102 6.87 -5.02 10.22
N PRO A 103 7.61 -4.92 11.34
CA PRO A 103 7.76 -6.04 12.25
C PRO A 103 6.43 -6.46 12.88
N LEU A 104 5.60 -5.50 13.28
CA LEU A 104 4.29 -5.79 13.88
C LEU A 104 3.35 -6.45 12.88
N GLY A 105 3.31 -5.97 11.64
CA GLY A 105 2.44 -6.52 10.59
C GLY A 105 2.85 -7.94 10.18
N ILE A 106 4.16 -8.19 9.97
CA ILE A 106 4.68 -9.52 9.65
C ILE A 106 4.48 -10.47 10.85
N GLY A 107 4.75 -10.01 12.07
CA GLY A 107 4.57 -10.81 13.28
C GLY A 107 3.10 -11.19 13.51
N ALA A 108 2.18 -10.24 13.37
CA ALA A 108 0.74 -10.48 13.49
C ALA A 108 0.23 -11.46 12.42
N ALA A 109 0.67 -11.29 11.17
CA ALA A 109 0.32 -12.18 10.06
C ALA A 109 0.85 -13.59 10.30
N THR A 110 2.10 -13.73 10.75
CA THR A 110 2.71 -15.02 11.11
C THR A 110 1.92 -15.70 12.23
N TYR A 111 1.54 -14.96 13.26
CA TYR A 111 0.72 -15.51 14.35
C TYR A 111 -0.64 -15.99 13.84
N LEU A 112 -1.35 -15.17 13.06
CA LEU A 112 -2.69 -15.48 12.57
C LEU A 112 -2.70 -16.69 11.60
N GLU A 113 -1.65 -16.86 10.78
CA GLU A 113 -1.62 -17.93 9.78
C GLU A 113 -1.04 -19.23 10.32
N GLU A 114 -0.05 -19.17 11.24
CA GLU A 114 0.68 -20.36 11.66
C GLU A 114 0.37 -20.81 13.10
N TYR A 115 -0.12 -19.93 13.99
CA TYR A 115 -0.36 -20.24 15.39
C TYR A 115 -1.83 -20.16 15.80
N ALA A 116 -2.59 -19.22 15.24
CA ALA A 116 -3.95 -18.99 15.67
C ALA A 116 -4.84 -20.22 15.44
N PRO A 117 -5.66 -20.63 16.43
CA PRO A 117 -6.61 -21.71 16.25
C PRO A 117 -7.75 -21.28 15.32
N ASP A 118 -8.27 -22.22 14.53
CA ASP A 118 -9.45 -21.95 13.70
C ASP A 118 -10.72 -21.93 14.58
N ASN A 119 -11.01 -20.75 15.13
CA ASN A 119 -12.18 -20.52 15.97
C ASN A 119 -12.88 -19.21 15.59
N TRP A 120 -14.03 -18.95 16.21
CA TRP A 120 -14.84 -17.77 15.95
C TRP A 120 -14.09 -16.46 16.27
N LEU A 121 -13.23 -16.44 17.30
CA LEU A 121 -12.47 -15.28 17.72
C LEU A 121 -11.41 -14.89 16.68
N THR A 122 -10.68 -15.88 16.17
CA THR A 122 -9.70 -15.66 15.09
C THR A 122 -10.39 -15.11 13.84
N ARG A 123 -11.54 -15.69 13.47
CA ARG A 123 -12.34 -15.22 12.34
C ARG A 123 -12.87 -13.80 12.56
N LEU A 124 -13.29 -13.45 13.77
CA LEU A 124 -13.68 -12.08 14.12
C LEU A 124 -12.52 -11.10 13.96
N ILE A 125 -11.31 -11.45 14.42
CA ILE A 125 -10.10 -10.63 14.25
C ILE A 125 -9.79 -10.44 12.77
N GLU A 126 -9.85 -11.47 11.95
CA GLU A 126 -9.59 -11.39 10.51
C GLU A 126 -10.58 -10.47 9.79
N ILE A 127 -11.87 -10.58 10.10
CA ILE A 127 -12.90 -9.71 9.54
C ILE A 127 -12.64 -8.25 9.94
N ASN A 128 -12.26 -8.01 11.21
CA ASN A 128 -11.95 -6.65 11.67
C ASN A 128 -10.70 -6.08 10.98
N ILE A 129 -9.63 -6.85 10.81
CA ILE A 129 -8.43 -6.42 10.08
C ILE A 129 -8.80 -6.04 8.64
N SER A 130 -9.63 -6.85 7.97
CA SER A 130 -10.08 -6.57 6.61
C SER A 130 -10.95 -5.32 6.53
N ASN A 131 -11.85 -5.12 7.49
CA ASN A 131 -12.70 -3.93 7.58
C ASN A 131 -11.87 -2.67 7.86
N LEU A 132 -10.87 -2.75 8.74
CA LEU A 132 -9.97 -1.64 9.04
C LEU A 132 -9.23 -1.15 7.79
N ALA A 133 -8.83 -2.02 6.87
CA ALA A 133 -8.20 -1.60 5.61
C ALA A 133 -9.10 -0.69 4.75
N GLY A 134 -10.43 -0.75 4.93
CA GLY A 134 -11.42 0.08 4.22
C GLY A 134 -11.85 1.36 4.97
N VAL A 135 -11.38 1.59 6.19
CA VAL A 135 -11.75 2.78 6.98
C VAL A 135 -11.13 4.05 6.34
N PRO A 136 -11.90 5.15 6.20
CA PRO A 136 -11.35 6.43 5.74
C PRO A 136 -10.16 6.90 6.59
N SER A 137 -9.09 7.34 5.93
CA SER A 137 -7.82 7.69 6.60
C SER A 137 -7.96 8.78 7.67
N ILE A 138 -8.92 9.69 7.51
CA ILE A 138 -9.20 10.75 8.49
C ILE A 138 -9.62 10.20 9.86
N ILE A 139 -10.30 9.04 9.90
CA ILE A 139 -10.71 8.40 11.16
C ILE A 139 -9.47 7.94 11.95
N TYR A 140 -8.44 7.43 11.26
CA TYR A 140 -7.16 7.13 11.90
C TYR A 140 -6.49 8.37 12.46
N GLY A 141 -6.64 9.53 11.78
CA GLY A 141 -6.18 10.81 12.30
C GLY A 141 -6.88 11.21 13.60
N LEU A 142 -8.21 11.09 13.66
CA LEU A 142 -8.99 11.37 14.86
C LEU A 142 -8.61 10.44 16.02
N LEU A 143 -8.42 9.17 15.74
CA LEU A 143 -7.98 8.17 16.70
C LEU A 143 -6.55 8.48 17.19
N GLY A 144 -5.65 8.84 16.26
CA GLY A 144 -4.29 9.26 16.55
C GLY A 144 -4.24 10.52 17.44
N LEU A 145 -5.08 11.52 17.15
CA LEU A 145 -5.22 12.71 17.98
C LEU A 145 -5.70 12.35 19.39
N GLY A 146 -6.72 11.52 19.52
CA GLY A 146 -7.26 11.10 20.82
C GLY A 146 -6.26 10.29 21.63
N ILE A 147 -5.66 9.28 21.03
CA ILE A 147 -4.79 8.33 21.74
C ILE A 147 -3.35 8.85 21.82
N PHE A 148 -2.71 9.10 20.66
CA PHE A 148 -1.26 9.36 20.65
C PHE A 148 -0.91 10.79 21.05
N VAL A 149 -1.72 11.77 20.65
CA VAL A 149 -1.43 13.17 20.99
C VAL A 149 -1.94 13.53 22.39
N ASN A 150 -3.21 13.17 22.71
CA ASN A 150 -3.81 13.59 23.98
C ASN A 150 -3.54 12.60 25.12
N LEU A 151 -3.90 11.31 24.96
CA LEU A 151 -3.78 10.34 26.06
C LEU A 151 -2.31 9.97 26.32
N LEU A 152 -1.53 9.67 25.28
CA LEU A 152 -0.13 9.29 25.37
C LEU A 152 0.83 10.48 25.18
N GLY A 153 0.32 11.71 25.12
CA GLY A 153 1.10 12.94 24.94
C GLY A 153 2.34 13.06 25.82
N PRO A 154 2.28 12.72 27.13
CA PRO A 154 3.46 12.74 28.00
C PRO A 154 4.60 11.81 27.56
N ILE A 155 4.30 10.75 26.80
CA ILE A 155 5.29 9.77 26.30
C ILE A 155 5.69 10.11 24.85
N THR A 156 4.72 10.46 24.03
CA THR A 156 4.92 10.67 22.59
C THR A 156 5.40 12.08 22.23
N GLY A 157 5.35 13.01 23.19
CA GLY A 157 5.63 14.44 22.93
C GLY A 157 4.46 15.22 22.33
N GLY A 158 3.23 14.68 22.39
CA GLY A 158 2.03 15.35 21.86
C GLY A 158 2.01 15.38 20.33
N GLN A 159 1.95 16.56 19.71
CA GLN A 159 1.98 16.74 18.24
C GLN A 159 3.40 16.56 17.71
N SER A 160 3.87 15.33 17.69
CA SER A 160 5.24 14.93 17.36
C SER A 160 5.30 13.98 16.18
N ILE A 161 6.52 13.77 15.66
CA ILE A 161 6.79 12.77 14.63
C ILE A 161 6.36 11.37 15.07
N VAL A 162 6.58 11.01 16.35
CA VAL A 162 6.17 9.70 16.91
C VAL A 162 4.66 9.53 16.81
N SER A 163 3.87 10.55 17.22
CA SER A 163 2.40 10.50 17.13
C SER A 163 1.92 10.35 15.69
N GLY A 164 2.54 11.08 14.75
CA GLY A 164 2.27 10.93 13.32
C GLY A 164 2.63 9.55 12.79
N ALA A 165 3.80 9.03 13.14
CA ALA A 165 4.28 7.72 12.71
C ALA A 165 3.42 6.57 13.28
N LEU A 166 2.99 6.64 14.53
CA LEU A 166 2.06 5.68 15.14
C LEU A 166 0.71 5.70 14.44
N THR A 167 0.20 6.89 14.11
CA THR A 167 -1.05 7.06 13.38
C THR A 167 -0.97 6.45 11.98
N LEU A 168 0.09 6.75 11.23
CA LEU A 168 0.33 6.15 9.92
C LEU A 168 0.56 4.63 10.02
N SER A 169 1.22 4.16 11.08
CA SER A 169 1.41 2.73 11.31
C SER A 169 0.08 2.01 11.49
N LEU A 170 -0.85 2.55 12.28
CA LEU A 170 -2.19 1.99 12.42
C LEU A 170 -2.93 1.91 11.08
N LEU A 171 -2.79 2.94 10.25
CA LEU A 171 -3.44 3.02 8.95
C LEU A 171 -2.95 1.94 7.97
N ILE A 172 -1.63 1.69 7.95
CA ILE A 172 -1.04 0.75 6.98
C ILE A 172 -0.91 -0.68 7.50
N LEU A 173 -1.00 -0.88 8.81
CA LEU A 173 -0.81 -2.19 9.46
C LEU A 173 -1.76 -3.27 8.91
N PRO A 174 -3.07 -3.02 8.71
CA PRO A 174 -3.97 -3.99 8.10
C PRO A 174 -3.52 -4.45 6.71
N VAL A 175 -3.01 -3.54 5.88
CA VAL A 175 -2.53 -3.84 4.52
C VAL A 175 -1.32 -4.78 4.57
N ILE A 176 -0.36 -4.51 5.48
CA ILE A 176 0.82 -5.35 5.67
C ILE A 176 0.42 -6.74 6.18
N ILE A 177 -0.51 -6.81 7.16
CA ILE A 177 -0.99 -8.08 7.70
C ILE A 177 -1.63 -8.93 6.59
N ILE A 178 -2.57 -8.36 5.83
CA ILE A 178 -3.29 -9.07 4.76
C ILE A 178 -2.31 -9.57 3.70
N ALA A 179 -1.43 -8.70 3.19
CA ALA A 179 -0.46 -9.08 2.17
C ALA A 179 0.52 -10.16 2.64
N THR A 180 0.94 -10.10 3.91
CA THR A 180 1.84 -11.10 4.49
C THR A 180 1.13 -12.45 4.67
N ARG A 181 -0.13 -12.44 5.11
CA ARG A 181 -0.94 -13.66 5.22
C ARG A 181 -1.15 -14.32 3.85
N GLU A 182 -1.49 -13.54 2.84
CA GLU A 182 -1.61 -14.07 1.48
C GLU A 182 -0.29 -14.68 0.98
N ALA A 183 0.85 -14.09 1.33
CA ALA A 183 2.15 -14.67 1.03
C ALA A 183 2.38 -16.04 1.72
N PHE A 184 1.98 -16.21 2.98
CA PHE A 184 2.03 -17.49 3.67
C PHE A 184 1.10 -18.54 3.05
N ARG A 185 -0.08 -18.15 2.57
CA ARG A 185 -1.07 -19.04 1.94
C ARG A 185 -0.62 -19.61 0.60
N THR A 186 0.29 -18.92 -0.11
CA THR A 186 0.87 -19.44 -1.36
C THR A 186 1.84 -20.61 -1.12
N ILE A 187 2.31 -20.82 0.10
CA ILE A 187 3.28 -21.87 0.43
C ILE A 187 2.57 -23.24 0.57
N PRO A 188 3.01 -24.28 -0.17
CA PRO A 188 2.40 -25.61 -0.10
C PRO A 188 2.42 -26.18 1.32
N GLY A 189 1.29 -26.77 1.77
CA GLY A 189 1.15 -27.40 3.09
C GLY A 189 2.14 -28.54 3.33
N ALA A 190 2.54 -29.25 2.27
CA ALA A 190 3.52 -30.33 2.34
C ALA A 190 4.87 -29.92 2.97
N LEU A 191 5.26 -28.65 2.88
CA LEU A 191 6.48 -28.15 3.54
C LEU A 191 6.32 -28.12 5.05
N ARG A 192 5.13 -27.76 5.54
CA ARG A 192 4.80 -27.79 6.96
C ARG A 192 4.81 -29.23 7.50
N GLU A 193 4.08 -30.11 6.81
CA GLU A 193 3.98 -31.54 7.17
C GLU A 193 5.34 -32.23 7.12
N GLY A 194 6.15 -31.96 6.10
CA GLY A 194 7.50 -32.51 5.98
C GLY A 194 8.42 -32.09 7.11
N GLY A 195 8.37 -30.81 7.52
CA GLY A 195 9.13 -30.32 8.66
C GLY A 195 8.72 -31.01 9.97
N TYR A 196 7.42 -31.15 10.21
CA TYR A 196 6.91 -31.84 11.42
C TYR A 196 7.22 -33.34 11.42
N ALA A 197 7.19 -33.99 10.26
CA ALA A 197 7.57 -35.41 10.12
C ALA A 197 9.04 -35.67 10.50
N LEU A 198 9.92 -34.67 10.32
CA LEU A 198 11.32 -34.72 10.73
C LEU A 198 11.53 -34.34 12.21
N GLY A 199 10.45 -34.06 12.96
CA GLY A 199 10.51 -33.73 14.38
C GLY A 199 10.79 -32.24 14.66
N ALA A 200 10.74 -31.37 13.68
CA ALA A 200 10.93 -29.94 13.88
C ALA A 200 9.73 -29.32 14.62
N THR A 201 10.00 -28.35 15.48
CA THR A 201 8.97 -27.53 16.14
C THR A 201 8.33 -26.55 15.16
N ARG A 202 7.12 -26.05 15.49
CA ARG A 202 6.45 -25.03 14.66
C ARG A 202 7.37 -23.83 14.35
N TRP A 203 8.04 -23.32 15.36
CA TRP A 203 8.95 -22.19 15.23
C TRP A 203 10.13 -22.46 14.30
N GLU A 204 10.71 -23.65 14.38
CA GLU A 204 11.81 -24.05 13.50
C GLU A 204 11.36 -24.12 12.03
N VAL A 205 10.19 -24.71 11.76
CA VAL A 205 9.61 -24.77 10.41
C VAL A 205 9.33 -23.35 9.89
N ILE A 206 8.71 -22.49 10.71
CA ILE A 206 8.41 -21.10 10.33
C ILE A 206 9.70 -20.34 10.02
N LYS A 207 10.65 -20.34 10.94
CA LYS A 207 11.88 -19.56 10.84
C LYS A 207 12.79 -20.04 9.70
N ALA A 208 12.92 -21.35 9.50
CA ALA A 208 13.84 -21.92 8.53
C ALA A 208 13.26 -21.96 7.10
N HIS A 209 11.94 -22.14 6.95
CA HIS A 209 11.32 -22.40 5.66
C HIS A 209 10.21 -21.40 5.30
N LEU A 210 9.18 -21.28 6.13
CA LEU A 210 7.98 -20.54 5.75
C LEU A 210 8.21 -19.03 5.70
N LEU A 211 8.82 -18.46 6.73
CA LEU A 211 9.08 -17.02 6.79
C LEU A 211 10.01 -16.54 5.67
N PRO A 212 11.15 -17.19 5.37
CA PRO A 212 11.98 -16.82 4.22
C PRO A 212 11.23 -16.87 2.89
N MET A 213 10.35 -17.85 2.69
CA MET A 213 9.53 -17.96 1.48
C MET A 213 8.41 -16.91 1.41
N ALA A 214 7.82 -16.51 2.55
CA ALA A 214 6.79 -15.49 2.62
C ALA A 214 7.35 -14.05 2.50
N ILE A 215 8.59 -13.80 2.94
CA ILE A 215 9.21 -12.45 2.96
C ILE A 215 9.10 -11.70 1.63
N PRO A 216 9.35 -12.28 0.44
CA PRO A 216 9.22 -11.53 -0.81
C PRO A 216 7.81 -10.99 -1.07
N GLY A 217 6.78 -11.79 -0.75
CA GLY A 217 5.37 -11.36 -0.83
C GLY A 217 5.02 -10.30 0.23
N ALA A 218 5.43 -10.52 1.48
CA ALA A 218 5.27 -9.58 2.58
C ALA A 218 5.94 -8.22 2.28
N LEU A 219 7.15 -8.22 1.72
CA LEU A 219 7.85 -7.00 1.30
C LEU A 219 7.12 -6.28 0.18
N THR A 220 6.50 -7.00 -0.76
CA THR A 220 5.69 -6.37 -1.81
C THR A 220 4.51 -5.62 -1.22
N GLY A 221 3.76 -6.23 -0.30
CA GLY A 221 2.68 -5.57 0.43
C GLY A 221 3.16 -4.39 1.28
N THR A 222 4.31 -4.54 1.93
CA THR A 222 4.96 -3.48 2.72
C THR A 222 5.32 -2.27 1.84
N ILE A 223 5.89 -2.49 0.66
CA ILE A 223 6.23 -1.42 -0.30
C ILE A 223 4.98 -0.63 -0.68
N LEU A 224 3.90 -1.32 -1.02
CA LEU A 224 2.63 -0.67 -1.37
C LEU A 224 2.05 0.11 -0.19
N ALA A 225 2.09 -0.44 1.02
CA ALA A 225 1.61 0.20 2.23
C ALA A 225 2.41 1.47 2.60
N LEU A 226 3.74 1.41 2.54
CA LEU A 226 4.62 2.56 2.80
C LEU A 226 4.49 3.63 1.71
N SER A 227 4.35 3.23 0.44
CA SER A 227 4.10 4.18 -0.67
C SER A 227 2.81 4.96 -0.46
N ARG A 228 1.77 4.31 0.05
CA ARG A 228 0.53 4.96 0.45
C ARG A 228 0.76 5.93 1.62
N ALA A 229 1.46 5.49 2.66
CA ALA A 229 1.71 6.30 3.86
C ALA A 229 2.44 7.63 3.56
N ILE A 230 3.39 7.64 2.60
CA ILE A 230 4.13 8.86 2.21
C ILE A 230 3.19 9.94 1.66
N GLY A 231 2.14 9.55 0.93
CA GLY A 231 1.20 10.46 0.29
C GLY A 231 0.01 10.87 1.18
N GLU A 232 -0.14 10.28 2.36
CA GLU A 232 -1.29 10.56 3.23
C GLU A 232 -1.17 11.93 3.90
N THR A 233 -2.18 12.76 3.67
CA THR A 233 -2.25 14.13 4.21
C THR A 233 -3.27 14.24 5.33
N ALA A 234 -4.47 13.66 5.14
CA ALA A 234 -5.62 13.86 6.02
C ALA A 234 -5.35 13.44 7.49
N PRO A 235 -4.83 12.25 7.80
CA PRO A 235 -4.57 11.88 9.19
C PRO A 235 -3.47 12.73 9.83
N LEU A 236 -2.48 13.18 9.06
CA LEU A 236 -1.38 13.98 9.60
C LEU A 236 -1.82 15.39 9.98
N ILE A 237 -2.70 16.02 9.20
CA ILE A 237 -3.29 17.33 9.56
C ILE A 237 -4.06 17.21 10.87
N VAL A 238 -4.86 16.16 11.04
CA VAL A 238 -5.68 15.96 12.25
C VAL A 238 -4.80 15.73 13.48
N VAL A 239 -3.69 14.99 13.34
CA VAL A 239 -2.74 14.72 14.45
C VAL A 239 -1.91 15.95 14.80
N GLY A 240 -1.97 17.01 13.98
CA GLY A 240 -1.35 18.30 14.27
C GLY A 240 0.02 18.50 13.63
N ALA A 241 0.27 17.85 12.49
CA ALA A 241 1.42 18.22 11.67
C ALA A 241 1.30 19.67 11.20
N ALA A 242 2.36 20.45 11.38
CA ALA A 242 2.35 21.87 11.13
C ALA A 242 2.40 22.20 9.63
N THR A 243 1.58 23.14 9.20
CA THR A 243 1.58 23.67 7.82
C THR A 243 2.73 24.66 7.56
N TYR A 244 3.32 25.18 8.62
CA TYR A 244 4.44 26.13 8.57
C TYR A 244 5.36 25.92 9.77
N ILE A 245 6.62 25.58 9.52
CA ILE A 245 7.67 25.48 10.53
C ILE A 245 8.98 26.11 10.02
N THR A 246 9.68 26.78 10.93
CA THR A 246 10.94 27.50 10.66
C THR A 246 12.15 26.80 11.24
N PHE A 247 11.98 25.58 11.75
CA PHE A 247 13.06 24.75 12.29
C PHE A 247 13.03 23.37 11.63
N ALA A 248 14.13 22.66 11.67
CA ALA A 248 14.20 21.26 11.26
C ALA A 248 13.93 20.37 12.47
N PRO A 249 13.16 19.27 12.31
CA PRO A 249 12.99 18.31 13.38
C PRO A 249 14.33 17.61 13.70
N ASP A 250 14.77 17.69 14.93
CA ASP A 250 16.03 17.14 15.44
C ASP A 250 15.85 15.86 16.25
N SER A 251 14.61 15.56 16.64
CA SER A 251 14.29 14.36 17.41
C SER A 251 12.92 13.77 17.02
N PRO A 252 12.68 12.49 17.32
CA PRO A 252 11.37 11.85 17.10
C PRO A 252 10.21 12.53 17.84
N LEU A 253 10.50 13.25 18.95
CA LEU A 253 9.52 13.96 19.76
C LEU A 253 9.30 15.42 19.30
N SER A 254 10.03 15.88 18.29
CA SER A 254 9.87 17.23 17.73
C SER A 254 8.56 17.37 16.98
N SER A 255 8.00 18.58 16.99
CA SER A 255 6.95 18.99 16.05
C SER A 255 7.50 18.94 14.62
N TYR A 256 6.65 18.69 13.66
CA TYR A 256 7.06 18.41 12.28
C TYR A 256 6.08 18.97 11.25
N SER A 257 6.56 19.11 10.04
CA SER A 257 5.76 19.17 8.81
C SER A 257 6.06 17.95 7.96
N ALA A 258 5.26 17.73 6.92
CA ALA A 258 5.47 16.66 5.95
C ALA A 258 5.27 17.19 4.54
N LEU A 259 5.91 16.58 3.54
CA LEU A 259 5.84 17.00 2.15
C LEU A 259 4.39 17.20 1.66
N PRO A 260 3.45 16.23 1.86
CA PRO A 260 2.08 16.42 1.42
C PRO A 260 1.39 17.61 2.09
N ILE A 261 1.68 17.88 3.35
CA ILE A 261 1.10 19.00 4.11
C ILE A 261 1.65 20.33 3.64
N GLN A 262 2.95 20.41 3.43
CA GLN A 262 3.59 21.62 2.91
C GLN A 262 3.10 21.95 1.50
N ILE A 263 2.96 20.95 0.63
CA ILE A 263 2.38 21.11 -0.71
C ILE A 263 0.95 21.61 -0.61
N TYR A 264 0.11 20.98 0.24
CA TYR A 264 -1.26 21.41 0.47
C TYR A 264 -1.34 22.86 0.96
N SER A 265 -0.47 23.25 1.88
CA SER A 265 -0.37 24.62 2.37
C SER A 265 -0.07 25.62 1.24
N TRP A 266 0.88 25.31 0.37
CA TRP A 266 1.24 26.19 -0.75
C TRP A 266 0.15 26.29 -1.82
N VAL A 267 -0.50 25.16 -2.18
CA VAL A 267 -1.63 25.18 -3.13
C VAL A 267 -2.78 26.03 -2.62
N SER A 268 -2.98 26.08 -1.29
CA SER A 268 -4.04 26.87 -0.67
C SER A 268 -3.73 28.38 -0.60
N GLN A 269 -2.51 28.81 -0.94
CA GLN A 269 -2.14 30.23 -0.97
C GLN A 269 -2.64 30.92 -2.24
N PRO A 270 -3.14 32.17 -2.14
CA PRO A 270 -3.68 32.89 -3.30
C PRO A 270 -2.60 33.37 -4.31
N GLN A 271 -1.34 33.35 -3.91
CA GLN A 271 -0.24 33.86 -4.72
C GLN A 271 0.25 32.79 -5.71
N PRO A 272 0.29 33.06 -7.04
CA PRO A 272 0.72 32.08 -8.05
C PRO A 272 2.13 31.52 -7.82
N ALA A 273 3.02 32.32 -7.21
CA ALA A 273 4.38 31.89 -6.92
C ALA A 273 4.46 30.73 -5.90
N PHE A 274 3.45 30.58 -5.00
CA PHE A 274 3.36 29.42 -4.12
C PHE A 274 2.84 28.18 -4.86
N GLN A 275 2.04 28.34 -5.91
CA GLN A 275 1.61 27.23 -6.76
C GLN A 275 2.81 26.61 -7.50
N ILE A 276 3.75 27.45 -7.98
CA ILE A 276 5.01 27.00 -8.56
C ILE A 276 5.87 26.27 -7.51
N ALA A 277 5.92 26.79 -6.28
CA ALA A 277 6.61 26.11 -5.18
C ALA A 277 5.93 24.75 -4.83
N ALA A 278 4.61 24.68 -4.87
CA ALA A 278 3.86 23.44 -4.70
C ALA A 278 4.17 22.42 -5.81
N ALA A 279 4.22 22.87 -7.09
CA ALA A 279 4.62 22.00 -8.20
C ALA A 279 6.04 21.45 -8.01
N ALA A 280 7.00 22.30 -7.61
CA ALA A 280 8.34 21.83 -7.23
C ALA A 280 8.32 20.83 -6.07
N GLY A 281 7.49 21.08 -5.06
CA GLY A 281 7.28 20.17 -3.93
C GLY A 281 6.72 18.81 -4.34
N ILE A 282 5.78 18.77 -5.29
CA ILE A 282 5.25 17.53 -5.85
C ILE A 282 6.36 16.75 -6.58
N VAL A 283 7.21 17.43 -7.37
CA VAL A 283 8.35 16.76 -8.01
C VAL A 283 9.29 16.14 -6.98
N VAL A 284 9.60 16.87 -5.89
CA VAL A 284 10.42 16.33 -4.79
C VAL A 284 9.75 15.13 -4.14
N LEU A 285 8.45 15.19 -3.84
CA LEU A 285 7.70 14.08 -3.26
C LEU A 285 7.72 12.83 -4.17
N MET A 286 7.55 13.02 -5.49
CA MET A 286 7.63 11.94 -6.47
C MET A 286 9.04 11.30 -6.49
N VAL A 287 10.10 12.11 -6.47
CA VAL A 287 11.48 11.61 -6.41
C VAL A 287 11.71 10.82 -5.13
N VAL A 288 11.30 11.33 -3.98
CA VAL A 288 11.40 10.63 -2.69
C VAL A 288 10.65 9.30 -2.72
N LEU A 289 9.43 9.29 -3.25
CA LEU A 289 8.62 8.08 -3.39
C LEU A 289 9.28 7.04 -4.31
N LEU A 290 9.77 7.47 -5.47
CA LEU A 290 10.44 6.58 -6.42
C LEU A 290 11.74 6.01 -5.85
N LEU A 291 12.52 6.82 -5.15
CA LEU A 291 13.75 6.38 -4.47
C LEU A 291 13.42 5.37 -3.36
N ALA A 292 12.44 5.67 -2.50
CA ALA A 292 12.02 4.77 -1.43
C ALA A 292 11.55 3.42 -2.00
N ASN A 293 10.73 3.44 -3.05
CA ASN A 293 10.26 2.24 -3.74
C ASN A 293 11.41 1.47 -4.40
N SER A 294 12.35 2.17 -5.04
CA SER A 294 13.52 1.54 -5.68
C SER A 294 14.40 0.81 -4.67
N VAL A 295 14.67 1.44 -3.53
CA VAL A 295 15.41 0.82 -2.42
C VAL A 295 14.67 -0.41 -1.89
N ALA A 296 13.37 -0.30 -1.67
CA ALA A 296 12.55 -1.38 -1.16
C ALA A 296 12.45 -2.56 -2.14
N ILE A 297 12.32 -2.30 -3.45
CA ILE A 297 12.35 -3.31 -4.51
C ILE A 297 13.72 -3.98 -4.58
N TRP A 298 14.79 -3.21 -4.47
CA TRP A 298 16.15 -3.76 -4.46
C TRP A 298 16.36 -4.69 -3.26
N LEU A 299 15.94 -4.29 -2.07
CA LEU A 299 15.96 -5.14 -0.87
C LEU A 299 15.16 -6.43 -1.09
N ARG A 300 13.93 -6.33 -1.58
CA ARG A 300 13.08 -7.49 -1.91
C ARG A 300 13.80 -8.46 -2.84
N ASN A 301 14.34 -7.97 -3.95
CA ASN A 301 15.02 -8.81 -4.95
C ASN A 301 16.29 -9.47 -4.39
N LYS A 302 17.00 -8.80 -3.48
CA LYS A 302 18.16 -9.37 -2.79
C LYS A 302 17.77 -10.55 -1.88
N TYR A 303 16.64 -10.45 -1.17
CA TYR A 303 16.15 -11.53 -0.33
C TYR A 303 15.54 -12.67 -1.15
N GLN A 304 14.85 -12.36 -2.24
CA GLN A 304 14.26 -13.36 -3.14
C GLN A 304 15.28 -14.29 -3.79
N ARG A 305 16.51 -13.83 -4.01
CA ARG A 305 17.59 -14.65 -4.59
C ARG A 305 18.27 -15.58 -3.57
N ARG A 306 17.97 -15.42 -2.29
CA ARG A 306 18.57 -16.20 -1.20
C ARG A 306 17.60 -17.23 -0.59
N ALA A 307 16.32 -17.13 -0.88
CA ALA A 307 15.27 -18.10 -0.56
C ALA A 307 15.02 -19.04 -1.74
#